data_e8981f73492a17a1dad7e67ebe5b1b18
#
_entry.id   e8981f73492a17a1dad7e67ebe5b1b18
#
_cell.length_a   1.000
_cell.length_b   1.000
_cell.length_c   1.000
_cell.angle_alpha   90.00
_cell.angle_beta   90.00
_cell.angle_gamma   90.00
#
_symmetry.space_group_name_H-M   'P 1'
#
loop_
_entity.id
_entity.type
_entity.pdbx_description
1 polymer ?
#
loop_
_entity_poly.entity_id
_entity_poly.type
_entity_poly.pdbx_seq_one_letter_code
_entity_poly.pdbx_strand_id
1 'polypeptide(L)'
;VVAEATAGAAAGNTGGYRITPDPALLPASVENALAIARGADLVLVSSYIGAATNTASMVPTKGLPELLDGLRAASTKVVLVSFNNPYLQLGLPLTEAHLLAWSPWTASQRAAARALLGRAPITGKLPITLPGVAAFGAGLTR
;
A
#
# COMPACT_ATOMS: atom_id res chain seq x y z
N VAL A 1 3.07 6.28 -5.52
CA VAL A 1 2.95 4.84 -5.28
C VAL A 1 4.24 4.18 -5.67
N VAL A 2 4.92 3.58 -4.74
CA VAL A 2 6.15 2.83 -4.98
C VAL A 2 5.86 1.39 -4.58
N ALA A 3 5.83 0.50 -5.55
CA ALA A 3 5.97 -0.92 -5.27
C ALA A 3 7.46 -1.19 -5.13
N GLU A 4 7.94 -1.36 -3.93
CA GLU A 4 9.32 -1.74 -3.66
C GLU A 4 9.36 -3.21 -3.28
N ALA A 5 10.07 -4.02 -4.07
CA ALA A 5 10.35 -5.38 -3.70
C ALA A 5 11.30 -5.37 -2.50
N THR A 6 10.88 -5.95 -1.39
CA THR A 6 11.80 -6.27 -0.29
C THR A 6 12.64 -7.46 -0.73
N ALA A 7 13.82 -7.20 -1.24
CA ALA A 7 14.81 -8.24 -1.49
C ALA A 7 15.15 -8.93 -0.15
N GLY A 8 14.89 -10.22 -0.06
CA GLY A 8 15.55 -11.05 0.94
C GLY A 8 14.73 -11.90 1.89
N ALA A 9 13.56 -12.39 1.53
CA ALA A 9 12.95 -13.46 2.31
C ALA A 9 12.13 -14.39 1.43
N ALA A 10 12.63 -15.54 1.23
CA ALA A 10 12.14 -16.69 0.47
C ALA A 10 12.57 -16.73 -0.99
N ALA A 11 12.98 -17.92 -1.43
CA ALA A 11 13.32 -18.26 -2.81
C ALA A 11 12.06 -18.24 -3.70
N GLY A 12 11.54 -17.05 -3.95
CA GLY A 12 10.42 -16.78 -4.85
C GLY A 12 10.82 -15.70 -5.84
N ASN A 13 10.20 -15.70 -7.00
CA ASN A 13 10.39 -14.65 -7.99
C ASN A 13 9.79 -13.33 -7.47
N THR A 14 10.63 -12.44 -6.97
CA THR A 14 10.22 -11.11 -6.50
C THR A 14 10.52 -10.08 -7.59
N GLY A 15 9.48 -9.53 -8.20
CA GLY A 15 9.56 -8.36 -9.07
C GLY A 15 9.18 -7.09 -8.32
N GLY A 16 9.75 -5.97 -8.70
CA GLY A 16 9.37 -4.66 -8.16
C GLY A 16 9.17 -3.63 -9.26
N TYR A 17 8.21 -2.75 -9.07
CA TYR A 17 7.89 -1.70 -10.02
C TYR A 17 7.51 -0.40 -9.32
N ARG A 18 7.93 0.73 -9.87
CA ARG A 18 7.54 2.07 -9.40
C ARG A 18 6.55 2.70 -10.38
N ILE A 19 5.36 3.04 -9.90
CA ILE A 19 4.39 3.80 -10.68
C ILE A 19 4.79 5.28 -10.67
N THR A 20 4.91 5.88 -11.85
CA THR A 20 5.19 7.31 -11.99
C THR A 20 3.97 8.16 -11.65
N PRO A 21 4.14 9.30 -10.96
CA PRO A 21 3.07 10.25 -10.74
C PRO A 21 2.78 11.15 -11.96
N ASP A 22 3.57 11.08 -13.03
CA ASP A 22 3.35 11.86 -14.25
C ASP A 22 2.02 11.49 -14.89
N PRO A 23 1.06 12.44 -15.03
CA PRO A 23 -0.27 12.15 -15.58
C PRO A 23 -0.24 11.59 -16.99
N ALA A 24 0.76 11.93 -17.81
CA ALA A 24 0.89 11.45 -19.18
C ALA A 24 1.34 9.98 -19.25
N LEU A 25 2.17 9.55 -18.30
CA LEU A 25 2.75 8.21 -18.24
C LEU A 25 2.02 7.28 -17.27
N LEU A 26 1.13 7.82 -16.45
CA LEU A 26 0.46 7.08 -15.38
C LEU A 26 -0.34 5.85 -15.88
N PRO A 27 -1.15 5.92 -16.95
CA PRO A 27 -1.89 4.76 -17.44
C PRO A 27 -0.97 3.62 -17.85
N ALA A 28 0.05 3.89 -18.64
CA ALA A 28 1.04 2.88 -19.06
C ALA A 28 1.82 2.32 -17.87
N SER A 29 2.11 3.15 -16.87
CA SER A 29 2.78 2.74 -15.65
C SER A 29 1.95 1.78 -14.80
N VAL A 30 0.63 2.00 -14.71
CA VAL A 30 -0.30 1.09 -14.03
C VAL A 30 -0.42 -0.21 -14.80
N GLU A 31 -0.56 -0.16 -16.12
CA GLU A 31 -0.64 -1.35 -16.97
C GLU A 31 0.61 -2.23 -16.84
N ASN A 32 1.80 -1.63 -16.87
CA ASN A 32 3.06 -2.34 -16.66
C ASN A 32 3.14 -2.97 -15.26
N ALA A 33 2.69 -2.27 -14.22
CA ALA A 33 2.64 -2.81 -12.86
C ALA A 33 1.71 -4.04 -12.77
N LEU A 34 0.54 -3.97 -13.40
CA LEU A 34 -0.40 -5.09 -13.49
C LEU A 34 0.18 -6.26 -14.28
N ALA A 35 0.91 -5.99 -15.37
CA ALA A 35 1.57 -7.03 -16.15
C ALA A 35 2.64 -7.78 -15.33
N ILE A 36 3.42 -7.06 -14.52
CA ILE A 36 4.44 -7.66 -13.64
C ILE A 36 3.78 -8.45 -12.51
N ALA A 37 2.63 -7.99 -12.01
CA ALA A 37 1.90 -8.65 -10.93
C ALA A 37 1.17 -9.93 -11.37
N ARG A 38 1.06 -10.20 -12.67
CA ARG A 38 0.40 -11.41 -13.18
C ARG A 38 1.07 -12.67 -12.66
N GLY A 39 0.26 -13.54 -12.05
CA GLY A 39 0.72 -14.81 -11.49
C GLY A 39 1.44 -14.68 -10.14
N ALA A 40 1.44 -13.50 -9.54
CA ALA A 40 1.91 -13.34 -8.17
C ALA A 40 0.87 -13.85 -7.17
N ASP A 41 1.29 -14.61 -6.17
CA ASP A 41 0.42 -15.07 -5.07
C ASP A 41 0.03 -13.92 -4.15
N LEU A 42 0.89 -12.91 -4.05
CA LEU A 42 0.72 -11.74 -3.20
C LEU A 42 1.41 -10.52 -3.81
N VAL A 43 0.74 -9.39 -3.81
CA VAL A 43 1.31 -8.10 -4.18
C VAL A 43 1.36 -7.19 -2.96
N LEU A 44 2.55 -6.69 -2.65
CA LEU A 44 2.77 -5.66 -1.65
C LEU A 44 2.77 -4.29 -2.33
N VAL A 45 1.78 -3.47 -2.02
CA VAL A 45 1.68 -2.10 -2.53
C VAL A 45 2.13 -1.12 -1.46
N SER A 46 3.25 -0.43 -1.71
CA SER A 46 3.77 0.61 -0.82
C SER A 46 3.37 1.99 -1.33
N SER A 47 2.57 2.71 -0.56
CA SER A 47 2.11 4.05 -0.90
C SER A 47 2.82 5.11 -0.06
N TYR A 48 3.41 6.08 -0.76
CA TYR A 48 4.06 7.27 -0.18
C TYR A 48 3.25 8.55 -0.43
N ILE A 49 1.97 8.39 -0.76
CA ILE A 49 1.07 9.51 -1.03
C ILE A 49 0.80 10.26 0.27
N GLY A 50 1.26 11.50 0.32
CA GLY A 50 0.98 12.42 1.43
C GLY A 50 -0.43 12.97 1.37
N ALA A 51 -0.93 13.51 2.49
CA ALA A 51 -2.07 14.41 2.47
C ALA A 51 -1.59 15.70 1.79
N ALA A 52 -2.15 16.01 0.62
CA ALA A 52 -1.85 17.27 -0.03
C ALA A 52 -2.53 18.41 0.74
N THR A 53 -1.73 19.34 1.23
CA THR A 53 -2.22 20.63 1.75
C THR A 53 -2.88 21.37 0.59
N ASN A 54 -4.15 21.70 0.71
CA ASN A 54 -4.98 22.42 -0.25
C ASN A 54 -5.73 21.58 -1.32
N THR A 55 -5.86 20.28 -1.17
CA THR A 55 -6.79 19.50 -1.99
C THR A 55 -8.00 19.05 -1.16
N ALA A 56 -9.18 19.14 -1.74
CA ALA A 56 -10.42 18.68 -1.11
C ALA A 56 -10.48 17.15 -0.91
N SER A 57 -9.52 16.43 -1.47
CA SER A 57 -9.45 14.97 -1.37
C SER A 57 -8.12 14.51 -0.78
N MET A 58 -8.18 13.74 0.28
CA MET A 58 -7.03 13.06 0.87
C MET A 58 -6.70 11.73 0.16
N VAL A 59 -7.48 11.36 -0.84
CA VAL A 59 -7.37 10.08 -1.53
C VAL A 59 -7.02 10.33 -2.99
N PRO A 60 -6.04 9.62 -3.54
CA PRO A 60 -5.71 9.73 -4.95
C PRO A 60 -6.91 9.26 -5.79
N THR A 61 -7.24 10.04 -6.80
CA THR A 61 -8.33 9.72 -7.73
C THR A 61 -7.85 8.92 -8.93
N LYS A 62 -6.53 8.77 -9.10
CA LYS A 62 -5.91 8.08 -10.24
C LYS A 62 -4.66 7.29 -9.81
N GLY A 63 -4.37 6.27 -10.55
CA GLY A 63 -3.18 5.42 -10.42
C GLY A 63 -3.34 4.33 -9.37
N LEU A 64 -3.45 4.68 -8.10
CA LEU A 64 -3.61 3.70 -7.03
C LEU A 64 -4.99 3.01 -7.07
N PRO A 65 -6.12 3.69 -7.27
CA PRO A 65 -7.41 3.02 -7.46
C PRO A 65 -7.40 2.04 -8.62
N GLU A 66 -6.96 2.47 -9.80
CA GLU A 66 -6.90 1.62 -11.00
C GLU A 66 -5.99 0.40 -10.81
N LEU A 67 -4.85 0.57 -10.13
CA LEU A 67 -3.97 -0.54 -9.79
C LEU A 67 -4.68 -1.56 -8.89
N LEU A 68 -5.32 -1.09 -7.81
CA LEU A 68 -5.99 -1.99 -6.86
C LEU A 68 -7.19 -2.69 -7.50
N ASP A 69 -7.97 -1.99 -8.33
CA ASP A 69 -9.08 -2.60 -9.08
C ASP A 69 -8.57 -3.66 -10.07
N GLY A 70 -7.49 -3.39 -10.78
CA GLY A 70 -6.87 -4.35 -11.70
C GLY A 70 -6.34 -5.59 -10.99
N LEU A 71 -5.68 -5.42 -9.84
CA LEU A 71 -5.20 -6.55 -9.01
C LEU A 71 -6.36 -7.37 -8.47
N ARG A 72 -7.42 -6.72 -8.00
CA ARG A 72 -8.64 -7.38 -7.55
C ARG A 72 -9.34 -8.17 -8.66
N ALA A 73 -9.45 -7.58 -9.84
CA ALA A 73 -10.01 -8.27 -11.01
C ALA A 73 -9.22 -9.52 -11.40
N ALA A 74 -7.91 -9.52 -11.15
CA ALA A 74 -7.04 -10.67 -11.33
C ALA A 74 -7.05 -11.65 -10.15
N SER A 75 -7.89 -11.42 -9.13
CA SER A 75 -7.94 -12.21 -7.88
C SER A 75 -6.60 -12.29 -7.14
N THR A 76 -5.74 -11.30 -7.33
CA THR A 76 -4.43 -11.23 -6.67
C THR A 76 -4.60 -10.67 -5.25
N LYS A 77 -4.03 -11.36 -4.26
CA LYS A 77 -4.03 -10.87 -2.87
C LYS A 77 -3.16 -9.62 -2.75
N VAL A 78 -3.65 -8.62 -2.03
CA VAL A 78 -2.96 -7.33 -1.88
C VAL A 78 -2.79 -6.97 -0.42
N VAL A 79 -1.57 -6.63 -0.03
CA VAL A 79 -1.27 -5.95 1.22
C VAL A 79 -0.88 -4.51 0.90
N LEU A 80 -1.64 -3.55 1.41
CA LEU A 80 -1.34 -2.12 1.27
C LEU A 80 -0.53 -1.63 2.47
N VAL A 81 0.58 -0.95 2.21
CA VAL A 81 1.37 -0.25 3.24
C VAL A 81 1.33 1.24 2.96
N SER A 82 0.77 2.01 3.89
CA SER A 82 0.71 3.48 3.80
C SER A 82 1.79 4.11 4.66
N PHE A 83 2.72 4.82 4.01
CA PHE A 83 3.85 5.49 4.67
C PHE A 83 3.60 6.97 4.96
N ASN A 84 2.39 7.47 4.86
CA ASN A 84 2.14 8.88 5.13
C ASN A 84 0.67 9.16 5.44
N ASN A 85 -0.24 8.80 4.54
CA ASN A 85 -1.64 9.15 4.63
C ASN A 85 -2.48 7.98 5.17
N PRO A 86 -3.04 8.09 6.39
CA PRO A 86 -3.88 7.05 6.96
C PRO A 86 -5.27 6.96 6.29
N TYR A 87 -5.71 8.03 5.64
CA TYR A 87 -7.04 8.12 5.03
C TYR A 87 -7.13 7.51 3.63
N LEU A 88 -6.04 6.93 3.10
CA LEU A 88 -6.05 6.32 1.76
C LEU A 88 -7.17 5.28 1.59
N GLN A 89 -7.47 4.52 2.64
CA GLN A 89 -8.48 3.46 2.57
C GLN A 89 -9.90 3.98 2.40
N LEU A 90 -10.19 5.25 2.70
CA LEU A 90 -11.54 5.81 2.58
C LEU A 90 -12.05 5.89 1.15
N GLY A 91 -11.17 5.88 0.15
CA GLY A 91 -11.54 5.98 -1.26
C GLY A 91 -10.93 4.88 -2.12
N LEU A 92 -10.45 3.80 -1.51
CA LEU A 92 -9.81 2.70 -2.22
C LEU A 92 -10.60 1.40 -2.04
N PRO A 93 -10.51 0.48 -3.00
CA PRO A 93 -10.98 -0.89 -2.81
C PRO A 93 -10.35 -1.51 -1.57
N LEU A 94 -11.12 -2.36 -0.87
CA LEU A 94 -10.60 -3.12 0.27
C LEU A 94 -9.49 -4.06 -0.19
N THR A 95 -8.43 -4.10 0.60
CA THR A 95 -7.30 -5.01 0.45
C THR A 95 -7.33 -6.07 1.55
N GLU A 96 -6.62 -7.18 1.40
CA GLU A 96 -6.56 -8.25 2.40
C GLU A 96 -6.00 -7.77 3.74
N ALA A 97 -5.05 -6.83 3.68
CA ALA A 97 -4.51 -6.17 4.86
C ALA A 97 -4.04 -4.75 4.52
N HIS A 98 -4.14 -3.86 5.50
CA HIS A 98 -3.62 -2.50 5.41
C HIS A 98 -2.73 -2.21 6.63
N LEU A 99 -1.45 -1.96 6.37
CA LEU A 99 -0.46 -1.56 7.37
C LEU A 99 -0.23 -0.06 7.32
N LEU A 100 -0.46 0.65 8.43
CA LEU A 100 -0.17 2.08 8.56
C LEU A 100 1.20 2.27 9.20
N ALA A 101 2.16 2.76 8.43
CA ALA A 101 3.53 3.00 8.87
C ALA A 101 3.83 4.48 9.18
N TRP A 102 2.86 5.38 9.00
CA TRP A 102 2.79 6.78 9.41
C TRP A 102 3.87 7.73 8.85
N SER A 103 4.98 7.23 8.35
CA SER A 103 6.10 8.06 7.94
C SER A 103 6.87 7.41 6.78
N PRO A 104 7.35 8.20 5.80
CA PRO A 104 8.12 7.70 4.66
C PRO A 104 9.61 7.48 4.98
N TRP A 105 10.04 7.72 6.22
CA TRP A 105 11.45 7.60 6.60
C TRP A 105 11.93 6.15 6.63
N THR A 106 13.21 5.95 6.39
CA THR A 106 13.86 4.64 6.35
C THR A 106 13.58 3.80 7.61
N ALA A 107 13.50 4.42 8.78
CA ALA A 107 13.17 3.73 10.02
C ALA A 107 11.78 3.08 9.96
N SER A 108 10.77 3.81 9.48
CA SER A 108 9.39 3.29 9.33
C SER A 108 9.31 2.21 8.25
N GLN A 109 10.05 2.37 7.15
CA GLN A 109 10.12 1.36 6.09
C GLN A 109 10.72 0.04 6.62
N ARG A 110 11.83 0.12 7.38
CA ARG A 110 12.45 -1.04 8.01
C ARG A 110 11.53 -1.68 9.06
N ALA A 111 10.83 -0.88 9.86
CA ALA A 111 9.89 -1.39 10.84
C ALA A 111 8.72 -2.12 10.17
N ALA A 112 8.12 -1.54 9.13
CA ALA A 112 7.08 -2.17 8.33
C ALA A 112 7.54 -3.49 7.70
N ALA A 113 8.73 -3.51 7.10
CA ALA A 113 9.30 -4.72 6.51
C ALA A 113 9.51 -5.83 7.57
N ARG A 114 10.03 -5.48 8.73
CA ARG A 114 10.21 -6.45 9.84
C ARG A 114 8.88 -6.99 10.35
N ALA A 115 7.87 -6.13 10.46
CA ALA A 115 6.53 -6.52 10.90
C ALA A 115 5.88 -7.49 9.88
N LEU A 116 5.95 -7.16 8.60
CA LEU A 116 5.41 -8.00 7.52
C LEU A 116 6.09 -9.38 7.45
N LEU A 117 7.39 -9.45 7.77
CA LEU A 117 8.16 -10.69 7.84
C LEU A 117 8.00 -11.45 9.16
N GLY A 118 7.14 -10.99 10.08
CA GLY A 118 6.98 -11.60 11.39
C GLY A 118 8.20 -11.45 12.32
N ARG A 119 9.12 -10.53 12.01
CA ARG A 119 10.35 -10.28 12.78
C ARG A 119 10.20 -9.18 13.83
N ALA A 120 9.04 -8.56 13.89
CA ALA A 120 8.67 -7.60 14.91
C ALA A 120 7.16 -7.70 15.17
N PRO A 121 6.69 -7.59 16.42
CA PRO A 121 5.27 -7.61 16.71
C PRO A 121 4.58 -6.37 16.18
N ILE A 122 3.31 -6.51 15.79
CA ILE A 122 2.41 -5.42 15.45
C ILE A 122 1.56 -5.15 16.69
N THR A 123 1.83 -4.07 17.41
CA THR A 123 1.12 -3.71 18.64
C THR A 123 0.44 -2.33 18.55
N GLY A 124 0.64 -1.63 17.43
CA GLY A 124 0.12 -0.29 17.21
C GLY A 124 -1.40 -0.24 17.26
N LYS A 125 -1.92 0.83 17.84
CA LYS A 125 -3.34 1.15 17.84
C LYS A 125 -3.59 2.42 17.04
N LEU A 126 -4.72 2.45 16.34
CA LEU A 126 -5.09 3.57 15.49
C LEU A 126 -5.39 4.82 16.34
N PRO A 127 -4.63 5.92 16.21
CA PRO A 127 -4.83 7.12 17.01
C PRO A 127 -5.92 8.04 16.45
N ILE A 128 -6.66 7.60 15.46
CA ILE A 128 -7.75 8.32 14.80
C ILE A 128 -8.89 7.36 14.47
N THR A 129 -10.06 7.90 14.15
CA THR A 129 -11.13 7.13 13.52
C THR A 129 -11.02 7.26 12.00
N LEU A 130 -11.12 6.14 11.29
CA LEU A 130 -11.29 6.09 9.84
C LEU A 130 -12.76 5.74 9.58
N PRO A 131 -13.61 6.71 9.20
CA PRO A 131 -15.05 6.49 9.06
C PRO A 131 -15.37 5.34 8.09
N GLY A 132 -16.21 4.41 8.53
CA GLY A 132 -16.58 3.24 7.71
C GLY A 132 -15.49 2.16 7.59
N VAL A 133 -14.28 2.38 8.12
CA VAL A 133 -13.14 1.43 8.02
C VAL A 133 -12.72 0.93 9.40
N ALA A 134 -12.36 1.83 10.32
CA ALA A 134 -11.86 1.45 11.64
C ALA A 134 -12.07 2.55 12.68
N ALA A 135 -12.43 2.16 13.91
CA ALA A 135 -12.58 3.09 15.02
C ALA A 135 -11.22 3.46 15.65
N PHE A 136 -11.21 4.58 16.38
CA PHE A 136 -10.12 4.93 17.28
C PHE A 136 -9.75 3.74 18.19
N GLY A 137 -8.47 3.49 18.35
CA GLY A 137 -7.97 2.37 19.16
C GLY A 137 -7.99 1.01 18.46
N ALA A 138 -8.54 0.92 17.26
CA ALA A 138 -8.49 -0.33 16.47
C ALA A 138 -7.06 -0.72 16.13
N GLY A 139 -6.81 -2.02 15.98
CA GLY A 139 -5.52 -2.56 15.57
C GLY A 139 -5.44 -4.04 15.89
N LEU A 140 -4.92 -4.79 14.94
CA LEU A 140 -4.59 -6.20 15.12
C LEU A 140 -3.29 -6.29 15.93
N THR A 141 -3.24 -7.23 16.85
CA THR A 141 -2.01 -7.57 17.58
C THR A 141 -1.52 -8.92 17.06
N ARG A 142 -0.28 -8.93 16.58
CA ARG A 142 0.38 -10.14 16.09
C ARG A 142 1.84 -10.14 16.49
#